data_9b1f62b7c9c6ffba39bb274f40889341
#
_entry.id   9b1f62b7c9c6ffba39bb274f40889341
#
_cell.length_a   1.000
_cell.length_b   1.000
_cell.length_c   1.000
_cell.angle_alpha   90.00
_cell.angle_beta   90.00
_cell.angle_gamma   90.00
#
_symmetry.space_group_name_H-M   'P 1'
#
loop_
_entity.id
_entity.type
_entity.pdbx_description
1 polymer ?
#
loop_
_entity_poly.entity_id
_entity_poly.type
_entity_poly.pdbx_seq_one_letter_code
_entity_poly.pdbx_strand_id
1 'polypeptide(L)'
;MENSIADNFSSPASTDNITSGLTGKGQIKIALAIGNSRLHWGLFVGKTLEKTWDTEHLNADAVSRLSEEEKAEYLVQIVMRSIEEISSQNLLCLPATPAFSNPHTLSLVPLPLILASVVTQQTAIWQSYPDVRIITLDQLPIGGLYPTLGIDRALAVLGAGNQLGWPVLLIDAGTALTFTGADVNRYLVGGAILPGLGLQLSSLGKKTAALPLISLPQNLPHRWAKDTAGAIQSGVVYATVAGVRDFIEDWRCLFPDSKIAVTGGDRTMLLKYLTAAFPDTAAGLIDAPEAIFWGISLLSVKC
;
A
#
# COMPACT_ATOMS: atom_id res chain seq x y z
N MET A 1 -47.15 -16.56 62.08
CA MET A 1 -47.28 -15.16 61.62
C MET A 1 -45.90 -14.63 61.53
N GLU A 2 -45.46 -14.40 60.34
CA GLU A 2 -44.58 -13.39 59.83
C GLU A 2 -43.88 -13.88 58.53
N ASN A 3 -44.34 -13.29 57.48
CA ASN A 3 -43.82 -13.49 56.15
C ASN A 3 -42.46 -12.78 56.02
N SER A 4 -41.47 -13.48 55.45
CA SER A 4 -40.22 -12.84 54.93
C SER A 4 -40.13 -13.11 53.44
N ILE A 5 -40.25 -12.03 52.65
CA ILE A 5 -40.08 -11.96 51.23
C ILE A 5 -38.58 -11.87 51.04
N ALA A 6 -37.99 -12.82 50.34
CA ALA A 6 -36.62 -12.79 49.91
C ALA A 6 -36.57 -12.32 48.45
N ASP A 7 -35.95 -11.16 48.23
CA ASP A 7 -35.69 -10.53 46.94
C ASP A 7 -34.72 -11.35 46.08
N ASN A 8 -35.18 -11.70 44.89
CA ASN A 8 -34.35 -12.21 43.79
C ASN A 8 -33.56 -11.06 43.13
N PHE A 9 -32.32 -10.88 43.48
CA PHE A 9 -31.36 -10.14 42.68
C PHE A 9 -30.71 -11.11 41.71
N SER A 10 -31.12 -11.05 40.43
CA SER A 10 -30.44 -11.69 39.32
C SER A 10 -29.14 -10.94 39.04
N SER A 11 -28.03 -11.66 39.11
CA SER A 11 -26.69 -11.21 38.67
C SER A 11 -26.71 -10.81 37.22
N PRO A 12 -25.91 -9.77 36.82
CA PRO A 12 -25.76 -9.42 35.41
C PRO A 12 -25.03 -10.54 34.66
N ALA A 13 -25.59 -10.92 33.51
CA ALA A 13 -25.05 -11.92 32.63
C ALA A 13 -23.61 -11.53 32.22
N SER A 14 -22.72 -12.52 32.32
CA SER A 14 -21.31 -12.42 31.96
C SER A 14 -21.14 -11.99 30.47
N THR A 15 -20.29 -11.03 30.26
CA THR A 15 -19.88 -10.46 28.98
C THR A 15 -19.06 -11.42 28.07
N ASP A 16 -18.94 -12.69 28.45
CA ASP A 16 -18.08 -13.69 27.78
C ASP A 16 -18.71 -14.37 26.56
N ASN A 17 -19.96 -14.05 26.21
CA ASN A 17 -20.67 -14.75 25.13
C ASN A 17 -20.70 -14.04 23.76
N ILE A 18 -20.02 -12.90 23.63
CA ILE A 18 -20.01 -12.17 22.34
C ILE A 18 -18.85 -12.58 21.43
N THR A 19 -17.79 -13.20 21.97
CA THR A 19 -16.59 -13.60 21.22
C THR A 19 -16.63 -14.99 20.61
N SER A 20 -17.60 -15.85 20.95
CA SER A 20 -17.66 -17.25 20.49
C SER A 20 -18.30 -17.46 19.11
N GLY A 21 -18.84 -16.43 18.47
CA GLY A 21 -19.49 -16.53 17.15
C GLY A 21 -18.55 -16.38 15.93
N LEU A 22 -17.26 -16.05 16.13
CA LEU A 22 -16.30 -15.72 15.05
C LEU A 22 -15.31 -16.85 14.69
N THR A 23 -15.46 -18.04 15.24
CA THR A 23 -14.49 -19.14 15.10
C THR A 23 -14.49 -19.84 13.73
N GLY A 24 -15.22 -19.35 12.72
CA GLY A 24 -15.25 -19.95 11.38
C GLY A 24 -14.88 -19.02 10.21
N LYS A 25 -14.79 -17.70 10.42
CA LYS A 25 -14.42 -16.71 9.40
C LYS A 25 -13.31 -15.83 9.96
N GLY A 26 -12.18 -15.74 9.29
CA GLY A 26 -10.98 -15.04 9.77
C GLY A 26 -11.25 -13.60 10.25
N GLN A 27 -10.45 -13.14 11.22
CA GLN A 27 -10.53 -11.78 11.77
C GLN A 27 -10.35 -10.73 10.66
N ILE A 28 -11.22 -9.70 10.64
CA ILE A 28 -11.09 -8.55 9.74
C ILE A 28 -10.02 -7.63 10.30
N LYS A 29 -9.12 -7.17 9.43
CA LYS A 29 -8.07 -6.19 9.74
C LYS A 29 -7.80 -5.29 8.55
N ILE A 30 -7.33 -4.10 8.83
CA ILE A 30 -6.97 -3.09 7.83
C ILE A 30 -5.46 -2.95 7.79
N ALA A 31 -4.90 -2.88 6.59
CA ALA A 31 -3.52 -2.45 6.36
C ALA A 31 -3.53 -1.05 5.75
N LEU A 32 -2.67 -0.19 6.23
CA LEU A 32 -2.46 1.16 5.72
C LEU A 32 -0.98 1.35 5.38
N ALA A 33 -0.69 1.48 4.10
CA ALA A 33 0.63 1.86 3.62
C ALA A 33 0.62 3.35 3.23
N ILE A 34 1.44 4.16 3.90
CA ILE A 34 1.51 5.60 3.70
C ILE A 34 2.73 5.92 2.84
N GLY A 35 2.47 6.18 1.56
CA GLY A 35 3.45 6.69 0.59
C GLY A 35 3.52 8.22 0.59
N ASN A 36 4.44 8.79 -0.20
CA ASN A 36 4.64 10.25 -0.26
C ASN A 36 3.44 11.02 -0.82
N SER A 37 2.58 10.39 -1.61
CA SER A 37 1.47 11.08 -2.29
C SER A 37 0.08 10.62 -1.88
N ARG A 38 -0.06 9.42 -1.34
CA ARG A 38 -1.36 8.81 -1.03
C ARG A 38 -1.29 7.86 0.16
N LEU A 39 -2.46 7.57 0.71
CA LEU A 39 -2.72 6.49 1.63
C LEU A 39 -3.21 5.28 0.82
N HIS A 40 -2.51 4.16 0.90
CA HIS A 40 -2.87 2.91 0.24
C HIS A 40 -3.47 1.95 1.28
N TRP A 41 -4.68 1.50 1.05
CA TRP A 41 -5.45 0.68 1.97
C TRP A 41 -5.59 -0.75 1.47
N GLY A 42 -5.57 -1.69 2.41
CA GLY A 42 -5.87 -3.09 2.17
C GLY A 42 -6.80 -3.65 3.23
N LEU A 43 -7.91 -4.26 2.82
CA LEU A 43 -8.84 -4.99 3.68
C LEU A 43 -8.48 -6.47 3.65
N PHE A 44 -8.26 -7.04 4.82
CA PHE A 44 -7.99 -8.46 4.99
C PHE A 44 -9.09 -9.16 5.76
N VAL A 45 -9.42 -10.37 5.32
CA VAL A 45 -10.22 -11.34 6.08
C VAL A 45 -9.33 -12.55 6.37
N GLY A 46 -8.90 -12.68 7.61
CA GLY A 46 -7.86 -13.62 7.97
C GLY A 46 -6.52 -13.27 7.30
N LYS A 47 -6.08 -14.13 6.37
CA LYS A 47 -4.86 -13.93 5.57
C LYS A 47 -5.13 -13.44 4.15
N THR A 48 -6.38 -13.42 3.73
CA THR A 48 -6.76 -13.07 2.35
C THR A 48 -6.92 -11.57 2.23
N LEU A 49 -6.25 -10.98 1.25
CA LEU A 49 -6.46 -9.60 0.82
C LEU A 49 -7.73 -9.56 -0.04
N GLU A 50 -8.78 -8.95 0.46
CA GLU A 50 -10.09 -8.90 -0.23
C GLU A 50 -10.20 -7.69 -1.14
N LYS A 51 -9.62 -6.54 -0.71
CA LYS A 51 -9.75 -5.30 -1.45
C LYS A 51 -8.59 -4.34 -1.15
N THR A 52 -8.24 -3.53 -2.16
CA THR A 52 -7.32 -2.40 -2.02
C THR A 52 -7.97 -1.13 -2.58
N TRP A 53 -7.64 0.03 -2.00
CA TRP A 53 -8.05 1.35 -2.47
C TRP A 53 -7.08 2.42 -2.03
N ASP A 54 -7.18 3.60 -2.61
CA ASP A 54 -6.33 4.74 -2.29
C ASP A 54 -7.16 5.93 -1.82
N THR A 55 -6.60 6.69 -0.88
CA THR A 55 -7.14 8.00 -0.46
C THR A 55 -6.03 9.05 -0.40
N GLU A 56 -6.41 10.31 -0.29
CA GLU A 56 -5.46 11.39 -0.05
C GLU A 56 -4.93 11.37 1.37
N HIS A 57 -3.81 12.04 1.62
CA HIS A 57 -3.30 12.29 2.96
C HIS A 57 -4.30 13.10 3.78
N LEU A 58 -4.32 12.84 5.09
CA LEU A 58 -5.09 13.66 6.01
C LEU A 58 -4.47 15.05 6.15
N ASN A 59 -5.34 16.06 6.28
CA ASN A 59 -4.88 17.41 6.57
C ASN A 59 -4.35 17.47 8.01
N ALA A 60 -3.04 17.51 8.14
CA ALA A 60 -2.36 17.50 9.44
C ALA A 60 -2.72 18.70 10.31
N ASP A 61 -2.91 19.89 9.73
CA ASP A 61 -3.27 21.11 10.47
C ASP A 61 -4.69 20.99 11.05
N ALA A 62 -5.61 20.37 10.32
CA ALA A 62 -6.96 20.13 10.81
C ALA A 62 -6.97 19.12 11.96
N VAL A 63 -6.25 17.99 11.79
CA VAL A 63 -6.17 16.93 12.81
C VAL A 63 -5.41 17.38 14.05
N SER A 64 -4.38 18.22 13.93
CA SER A 64 -3.59 18.70 15.08
C SER A 64 -4.37 19.55 16.08
N ARG A 65 -5.52 20.09 15.67
CA ARG A 65 -6.42 20.90 16.53
C ARG A 65 -7.35 20.07 17.41
N LEU A 66 -7.43 18.78 17.16
CA LEU A 66 -8.27 17.83 17.90
C LEU A 66 -7.53 17.35 19.16
N SER A 67 -8.25 17.09 20.24
CA SER A 67 -7.73 16.32 21.39
C SER A 67 -7.39 14.88 20.97
N GLU A 68 -6.66 14.13 21.79
CA GLU A 68 -6.31 12.74 21.47
C GLU A 68 -7.55 11.83 21.35
N GLU A 69 -8.58 12.08 22.18
CA GLU A 69 -9.85 11.35 22.10
C GLU A 69 -10.60 11.67 20.80
N GLU A 70 -10.71 12.94 20.43
CA GLU A 70 -11.33 13.37 19.17
C GLU A 70 -10.57 12.85 17.95
N LYS A 71 -9.23 12.80 17.99
CA LYS A 71 -8.40 12.20 16.93
C LYS A 71 -8.71 10.72 16.77
N ALA A 72 -8.72 9.97 17.86
CA ALA A 72 -9.00 8.54 17.84
C ALA A 72 -10.36 8.26 17.20
N GLU A 73 -11.41 8.97 17.63
CA GLU A 73 -12.76 8.83 17.07
C GLU A 73 -12.81 9.22 15.58
N TYR A 74 -12.21 10.33 15.20
CA TYR A 74 -12.13 10.81 13.83
C TYR A 74 -11.46 9.79 12.90
N LEU A 75 -10.34 9.18 13.33
CA LEU A 75 -9.62 8.17 12.55
C LEU A 75 -10.43 6.88 12.38
N VAL A 76 -11.13 6.44 13.43
CA VAL A 76 -12.05 5.29 13.33
C VAL A 76 -13.16 5.57 12.33
N GLN A 77 -13.75 6.77 12.34
CA GLN A 77 -14.77 7.16 11.37
C GLN A 77 -14.24 7.17 9.93
N ILE A 78 -12.99 7.63 9.70
CA ILE A 78 -12.37 7.58 8.36
C ILE A 78 -12.25 6.13 7.86
N VAL A 79 -11.72 5.23 8.69
CA VAL A 79 -11.59 3.82 8.33
C VAL A 79 -12.95 3.21 7.99
N MET A 80 -13.95 3.44 8.84
CA MET A 80 -15.29 2.88 8.63
C MET A 80 -15.97 3.42 7.37
N ARG A 81 -15.90 4.74 7.12
CA ARG A 81 -16.43 5.35 5.88
C ARG A 81 -15.77 4.78 4.62
N SER A 82 -14.45 4.63 4.65
CA SER A 82 -13.71 4.06 3.52
C SER A 82 -14.18 2.63 3.20
N ILE A 83 -14.52 1.83 4.21
CA ILE A 83 -15.06 0.47 4.04
C ILE A 83 -16.51 0.52 3.51
N GLU A 84 -17.34 1.41 4.03
CA GLU A 84 -18.73 1.58 3.59
C GLU A 84 -18.83 2.00 2.12
N GLU A 85 -18.00 2.95 1.68
CA GLU A 85 -17.94 3.38 0.28
C GLU A 85 -17.61 2.23 -0.67
N ILE A 86 -16.70 1.34 -0.27
CA ILE A 86 -16.33 0.15 -1.06
C ILE A 86 -17.46 -0.88 -1.05
N SER A 87 -18.13 -1.06 0.09
CA SER A 87 -19.22 -2.02 0.25
C SER A 87 -20.46 -1.60 -0.54
N SER A 88 -20.78 -0.30 -0.58
CA SER A 88 -21.95 0.24 -1.31
C SER A 88 -21.84 0.08 -2.83
N GLN A 89 -20.63 -0.07 -3.35
CA GLN A 89 -20.36 -0.33 -4.78
C GLN A 89 -20.58 -1.81 -5.19
N ASN A 90 -21.19 -2.65 -4.34
CA ASN A 90 -21.34 -4.11 -4.53
C ASN A 90 -20.03 -4.86 -4.79
N LEU A 91 -18.90 -4.30 -4.35
CA LEU A 91 -17.56 -4.84 -4.59
C LEU A 91 -17.06 -5.77 -3.47
N LEU A 92 -17.83 -5.94 -2.39
CA LEU A 92 -17.47 -6.79 -1.24
C LEU A 92 -18.64 -7.67 -0.81
N CYS A 93 -18.42 -8.98 -0.82
CA CYS A 93 -19.20 -9.93 -0.03
C CYS A 93 -18.59 -10.02 1.38
N LEU A 94 -18.75 -8.98 2.21
CA LEU A 94 -18.35 -9.08 3.61
C LEU A 94 -19.19 -10.15 4.30
N PRO A 95 -18.59 -10.99 5.15
CA PRO A 95 -19.37 -11.87 5.99
C PRO A 95 -20.32 -11.02 6.84
N ALA A 96 -21.58 -11.45 6.97
CA ALA A 96 -22.56 -10.82 7.84
C ALA A 96 -22.04 -10.87 9.29
N THR A 97 -21.33 -9.81 9.70
CA THR A 97 -20.93 -9.59 11.08
C THR A 97 -21.91 -8.61 11.72
N PRO A 98 -22.17 -8.68 13.02
CA PRO A 98 -23.05 -7.74 13.73
C PRO A 98 -22.65 -6.27 13.50
N ALA A 99 -21.36 -6.00 13.20
CA ALA A 99 -20.84 -4.67 12.91
C ALA A 99 -21.38 -4.07 11.61
N PHE A 100 -21.82 -4.86 10.64
CA PHE A 100 -22.29 -4.41 9.32
C PHE A 100 -23.80 -4.63 9.09
N SER A 101 -24.52 -5.25 10.06
CA SER A 101 -25.93 -5.61 9.87
C SER A 101 -26.91 -4.50 10.22
N ASN A 102 -26.47 -3.37 10.79
CA ASN A 102 -27.34 -2.25 11.08
C ASN A 102 -26.60 -0.90 10.96
N PRO A 103 -26.85 -0.10 9.90
CA PRO A 103 -26.14 1.16 9.66
C PRO A 103 -26.38 2.24 10.74
N HIS A 104 -27.33 2.03 11.65
CA HIS A 104 -27.67 2.97 12.73
C HIS A 104 -27.11 2.58 14.12
N THR A 105 -26.42 1.43 14.24
CA THR A 105 -25.82 0.95 15.49
C THR A 105 -24.43 0.38 15.20
N LEU A 106 -23.58 1.11 14.49
CA LEU A 106 -22.14 0.83 14.43
C LEU A 106 -21.61 1.01 15.86
N SER A 107 -21.51 -0.09 16.59
CA SER A 107 -20.61 -0.16 17.74
C SER A 107 -19.22 0.18 17.18
N LEU A 108 -18.69 1.34 17.54
CA LEU A 108 -17.39 1.86 17.11
C LEU A 108 -16.24 1.04 17.73
N VAL A 109 -16.27 -0.28 17.51
CA VAL A 109 -15.13 -1.12 17.87
C VAL A 109 -14.09 -0.92 16.77
N PRO A 110 -12.94 -0.32 17.08
CA PRO A 110 -11.91 -0.09 16.09
C PRO A 110 -11.41 -1.42 15.53
N LEU A 111 -11.28 -1.48 14.18
CA LEU A 111 -10.66 -2.64 13.53
C LEU A 111 -9.15 -2.58 13.73
N PRO A 112 -8.47 -3.73 13.93
CA PRO A 112 -7.01 -3.76 13.96
C PRO A 112 -6.41 -3.10 12.71
N LEU A 113 -5.53 -2.10 12.91
CA LEU A 113 -4.85 -1.35 11.86
C LEU A 113 -3.36 -1.69 11.85
N ILE A 114 -2.87 -2.17 10.71
CA ILE A 114 -1.45 -2.41 10.49
C ILE A 114 -0.91 -1.27 9.64
N LEU A 115 0.04 -0.52 10.17
CA LEU A 115 0.56 0.70 9.56
C LEU A 115 1.99 0.51 9.08
N ALA A 116 2.24 0.81 7.80
CA ALA A 116 3.57 0.98 7.23
C ALA A 116 3.68 2.39 6.63
N SER A 117 4.66 3.19 7.01
CA SER A 117 4.72 4.59 6.61
C SER A 117 6.14 5.08 6.35
N VAL A 118 6.30 5.89 5.30
CA VAL A 118 7.52 6.66 5.01
C VAL A 118 7.31 8.17 5.23
N VAL A 119 6.13 8.59 5.73
CA VAL A 119 5.77 10.00 5.95
C VAL A 119 5.54 10.25 7.44
N THR A 120 6.56 10.79 8.11
CA THR A 120 6.57 11.00 9.58
C THR A 120 5.35 11.78 10.09
N GLN A 121 4.92 12.83 9.36
CA GLN A 121 3.78 13.65 9.76
C GLN A 121 2.47 12.86 9.75
N GLN A 122 2.26 12.02 8.73
CA GLN A 122 1.09 11.16 8.66
C GLN A 122 1.17 10.03 9.70
N THR A 123 2.36 9.46 9.91
CA THR A 123 2.57 8.44 10.96
C THR A 123 2.14 8.97 12.33
N ALA A 124 2.54 10.19 12.68
CA ALA A 124 2.18 10.82 13.96
C ALA A 124 0.66 10.97 14.14
N ILE A 125 -0.08 11.23 13.06
CA ILE A 125 -1.55 11.28 13.10
C ILE A 125 -2.11 9.89 13.39
N TRP A 126 -1.70 8.88 12.63
CA TRP A 126 -2.26 7.53 12.71
C TRP A 126 -1.84 6.77 13.97
N GLN A 127 -0.82 7.24 14.71
CA GLN A 127 -0.46 6.70 16.03
C GLN A 127 -1.58 6.87 17.07
N SER A 128 -2.47 7.85 16.90
CA SER A 128 -3.63 8.05 17.77
C SER A 128 -4.80 7.10 17.45
N TYR A 129 -4.70 6.24 16.43
CA TYR A 129 -5.71 5.22 16.17
C TYR A 129 -5.67 4.14 17.27
N PRO A 130 -6.82 3.75 17.87
CA PRO A 130 -6.84 2.95 19.11
C PRO A 130 -6.20 1.56 19.03
N ASP A 131 -6.28 0.90 17.86
CA ASP A 131 -5.70 -0.45 17.64
C ASP A 131 -4.75 -0.42 16.45
N VAL A 132 -3.68 0.38 16.56
CA VAL A 132 -2.65 0.49 15.53
C VAL A 132 -1.40 -0.29 15.88
N ARG A 133 -0.91 -1.05 14.91
CA ARG A 133 0.40 -1.70 14.94
C ARG A 133 1.27 -1.14 13.83
N ILE A 134 2.35 -0.46 14.19
CA ILE A 134 3.31 0.08 13.23
C ILE A 134 4.36 -0.98 12.90
N ILE A 135 4.59 -1.19 11.60
CA ILE A 135 5.64 -2.08 11.11
C ILE A 135 6.95 -1.30 11.01
N THR A 136 8.03 -1.91 11.49
CA THR A 136 9.40 -1.41 11.41
C THR A 136 10.33 -2.39 10.69
N LEU A 137 11.48 -1.91 10.18
CA LEU A 137 12.39 -2.72 9.36
C LEU A 137 12.95 -3.94 10.08
N ASP A 138 13.19 -3.85 11.40
CA ASP A 138 13.71 -4.92 12.23
C ASP A 138 12.75 -6.12 12.38
N GLN A 139 11.48 -5.93 12.07
CA GLN A 139 10.47 -6.99 12.08
C GLN A 139 10.45 -7.82 10.80
N LEU A 140 11.11 -7.37 9.72
CA LEU A 140 11.04 -8.02 8.42
C LEU A 140 12.01 -9.21 8.34
N PRO A 141 11.54 -10.38 7.86
CA PRO A 141 12.39 -11.56 7.68
C PRO A 141 13.19 -11.48 6.35
N ILE A 142 13.96 -10.40 6.19
CA ILE A 142 14.83 -10.13 5.04
C ILE A 142 16.15 -9.55 5.56
N GLY A 143 17.27 -10.09 5.11
CA GLY A 143 18.58 -9.69 5.57
C GLY A 143 19.16 -8.51 4.79
N GLY A 144 20.21 -7.85 5.33
CA GLY A 144 20.94 -6.81 4.64
C GLY A 144 20.20 -5.46 4.52
N LEU A 145 19.10 -5.26 5.27
CA LEU A 145 18.40 -3.98 5.28
C LEU A 145 19.27 -2.90 5.95
N TYR A 146 19.34 -1.73 5.34
CA TYR A 146 20.03 -0.56 5.90
C TYR A 146 19.02 0.38 6.57
N PRO A 147 19.41 1.12 7.64
CA PRO A 147 18.48 1.86 8.51
C PRO A 147 17.61 2.91 7.80
N THR A 148 18.07 3.45 6.66
CA THR A 148 17.36 4.47 5.89
C THR A 148 16.57 3.90 4.72
N LEU A 149 16.46 2.57 4.60
CA LEU A 149 15.60 1.95 3.60
C LEU A 149 14.13 2.27 3.91
N GLY A 150 13.36 2.71 2.91
CA GLY A 150 11.94 2.90 3.05
C GLY A 150 11.24 1.58 3.40
N ILE A 151 10.37 1.61 4.42
CA ILE A 151 9.60 0.42 4.84
C ILE A 151 8.68 -0.08 3.73
N ASP A 152 8.17 0.81 2.89
CA ASP A 152 7.38 0.51 1.70
C ASP A 152 8.15 -0.37 0.71
N ARG A 153 9.40 0.00 0.39
CA ARG A 153 10.28 -0.78 -0.49
C ARG A 153 10.62 -2.15 0.10
N ALA A 154 10.93 -2.19 1.40
CA ALA A 154 11.28 -3.44 2.09
C ALA A 154 10.09 -4.40 2.15
N LEU A 155 8.88 -3.91 2.45
CA LEU A 155 7.67 -4.72 2.46
C LEU A 155 7.29 -5.19 1.06
N ALA A 156 7.37 -4.32 0.06
CA ALA A 156 6.99 -4.67 -1.29
C ALA A 156 7.92 -5.73 -1.91
N VAL A 157 9.25 -5.62 -1.72
CA VAL A 157 10.19 -6.67 -2.19
C VAL A 157 10.03 -7.97 -1.41
N LEU A 158 9.76 -7.92 -0.09
CA LEU A 158 9.46 -9.10 0.73
C LEU A 158 8.20 -9.80 0.21
N GLY A 159 7.14 -9.04 -0.06
CA GLY A 159 5.88 -9.55 -0.58
C GLY A 159 6.05 -10.18 -1.97
N ALA A 160 6.71 -9.48 -2.89
CA ALA A 160 6.99 -9.98 -4.23
C ALA A 160 7.81 -11.27 -4.19
N GLY A 161 8.90 -11.32 -3.42
CA GLY A 161 9.73 -12.51 -3.32
C GLY A 161 9.03 -13.69 -2.68
N ASN A 162 8.19 -13.47 -1.67
CA ASN A 162 7.42 -14.54 -1.06
C ASN A 162 6.30 -15.09 -1.96
N GLN A 163 5.67 -14.22 -2.74
CA GLN A 163 4.56 -14.59 -3.63
C GLN A 163 5.04 -15.19 -4.96
N LEU A 164 6.13 -14.67 -5.52
CA LEU A 164 6.57 -14.99 -6.88
C LEU A 164 7.80 -15.90 -6.91
N GLY A 165 8.57 -15.94 -5.84
CA GLY A 165 9.84 -16.65 -5.71
C GLY A 165 11.04 -15.73 -5.66
N TRP A 166 12.16 -16.26 -5.17
CA TRP A 166 13.45 -15.60 -5.03
C TRP A 166 14.47 -16.19 -6.04
N PRO A 167 15.42 -15.43 -6.57
CA PRO A 167 15.65 -13.98 -6.39
C PRO A 167 14.53 -13.14 -7.04
N VAL A 168 14.38 -11.89 -6.57
CA VAL A 168 13.36 -10.99 -7.10
C VAL A 168 13.89 -9.56 -7.23
N LEU A 169 13.56 -8.91 -8.37
CA LEU A 169 13.66 -7.47 -8.55
C LEU A 169 12.26 -6.88 -8.53
N LEU A 170 12.04 -5.92 -7.65
CA LEU A 170 10.81 -5.12 -7.64
C LEU A 170 11.09 -3.74 -8.22
N ILE A 171 10.30 -3.35 -9.20
CA ILE A 171 10.28 -2.02 -9.81
C ILE A 171 9.01 -1.33 -9.36
N ASP A 172 9.13 -0.27 -8.57
CA ASP A 172 7.97 0.52 -8.13
C ASP A 172 7.90 1.81 -8.94
N ALA A 173 6.90 1.88 -9.81
CA ALA A 173 6.61 3.04 -10.67
C ALA A 173 5.60 3.96 -9.97
N GLY A 174 6.05 4.64 -8.93
CA GLY A 174 5.28 5.63 -8.17
C GLY A 174 5.75 7.05 -8.41
N THR A 175 5.55 7.92 -7.40
CA THR A 175 6.11 9.31 -7.37
C THR A 175 7.62 9.30 -7.55
N ALA A 176 8.31 8.39 -6.86
CA ALA A 176 9.65 7.95 -7.23
C ALA A 176 9.54 6.64 -8.02
N LEU A 177 10.43 6.45 -8.99
CA LEU A 177 10.64 5.15 -9.62
C LEU A 177 11.78 4.48 -8.88
N THR A 178 11.52 3.33 -8.26
CA THR A 178 12.53 2.65 -7.46
C THR A 178 12.77 1.22 -7.94
N PHE A 179 14.00 0.76 -7.77
CA PHE A 179 14.40 -0.62 -7.94
C PHE A 179 14.80 -1.17 -6.59
N THR A 180 14.37 -2.37 -6.25
CA THR A 180 14.74 -3.06 -5.01
C THR A 180 14.91 -4.53 -5.31
N GLY A 181 16.13 -5.03 -5.20
CA GLY A 181 16.46 -6.43 -5.49
C GLY A 181 16.86 -7.20 -4.25
N ALA A 182 16.41 -8.44 -4.16
CA ALA A 182 16.84 -9.38 -3.11
C ALA A 182 17.19 -10.75 -3.72
N ASP A 183 18.21 -11.39 -3.15
CA ASP A 183 18.76 -12.66 -3.63
C ASP A 183 17.96 -13.89 -3.18
N VAL A 184 18.44 -15.07 -3.56
CA VAL A 184 17.84 -16.37 -3.21
C VAL A 184 17.78 -16.62 -1.70
N ASN A 185 18.68 -16.04 -0.92
CA ASN A 185 18.75 -16.15 0.53
C ASN A 185 17.89 -15.10 1.26
N ARG A 186 17.10 -14.32 0.52
CA ARG A 186 16.31 -13.19 1.02
C ARG A 186 17.18 -12.09 1.62
N TYR A 187 18.36 -11.85 1.04
CA TYR A 187 19.20 -10.72 1.38
C TYR A 187 19.01 -9.61 0.37
N LEU A 188 18.88 -8.38 0.87
CA LEU A 188 18.83 -7.19 0.02
C LEU A 188 20.15 -7.07 -0.76
N VAL A 189 20.08 -7.17 -2.08
CA VAL A 189 21.21 -6.92 -2.97
C VAL A 189 21.46 -5.41 -3.09
N GLY A 190 20.40 -4.64 -3.15
CA GLY A 190 20.46 -3.19 -3.26
C GLY A 190 19.30 -2.63 -4.06
N GLY A 191 19.49 -1.44 -4.59
CA GLY A 191 18.48 -0.80 -5.43
C GLY A 191 18.86 0.60 -5.87
N ALA A 192 17.95 1.24 -6.64
CA ALA A 192 18.10 2.59 -7.13
C ALA A 192 16.81 3.39 -6.92
N ILE A 193 16.92 4.71 -6.90
CA ILE A 193 15.82 5.64 -6.77
C ILE A 193 16.01 6.77 -7.77
N LEU A 194 14.97 7.03 -8.57
CA LEU A 194 14.92 8.15 -9.48
C LEU A 194 13.51 8.78 -9.49
N PRO A 195 13.37 10.00 -10.02
CA PRO A 195 12.04 10.60 -10.13
C PRO A 195 11.13 9.75 -11.02
N GLY A 196 9.90 9.47 -10.56
CA GLY A 196 8.88 8.80 -11.38
C GLY A 196 8.47 9.65 -12.59
N LEU A 197 7.75 9.05 -13.54
CA LEU A 197 7.35 9.68 -14.80
C LEU A 197 6.59 10.99 -14.57
N GLY A 198 5.58 10.97 -13.70
CA GLY A 198 4.78 12.16 -13.38
C GLY A 198 5.61 13.26 -12.70
N LEU A 199 6.55 12.88 -11.81
CA LEU A 199 7.42 13.84 -11.15
C LEU A 199 8.40 14.51 -12.14
N GLN A 200 8.96 13.76 -13.06
CA GLN A 200 9.84 14.31 -14.11
C GLN A 200 9.11 15.34 -14.96
N LEU A 201 7.91 15.00 -15.47
CA LEU A 201 7.09 15.92 -16.28
C LEU A 201 6.71 17.18 -15.49
N SER A 202 6.23 17.02 -14.25
CA SER A 202 5.85 18.15 -13.42
C SER A 202 7.03 19.04 -13.03
N SER A 203 8.21 18.47 -12.84
CA SER A 203 9.43 19.23 -12.53
C SER A 203 9.84 20.15 -13.67
N LEU A 204 9.74 19.70 -14.92
CA LEU A 204 10.03 20.53 -16.11
C LEU A 204 9.08 21.73 -16.17
N GLY A 205 7.77 21.52 -16.04
CA GLY A 205 6.80 22.62 -16.08
C GLY A 205 6.85 23.56 -14.87
N LYS A 206 7.21 23.07 -13.69
CA LYS A 206 7.27 23.90 -12.46
C LYS A 206 8.60 24.62 -12.27
N LYS A 207 9.70 24.08 -12.80
CA LYS A 207 11.06 24.61 -12.57
C LYS A 207 11.64 25.37 -13.75
N THR A 208 10.92 25.49 -14.87
CA THR A 208 11.33 26.27 -16.03
C THR A 208 10.30 27.33 -16.35
N ALA A 209 10.76 28.48 -16.87
CA ALA A 209 9.86 29.62 -17.13
C ALA A 209 8.95 29.43 -18.35
N ALA A 210 9.34 28.58 -19.30
CA ALA A 210 8.69 28.50 -20.62
C ALA A 210 8.11 27.12 -20.95
N LEU A 211 8.41 26.08 -20.18
CA LEU A 211 7.89 24.75 -20.48
C LEU A 211 6.50 24.54 -19.87
N PRO A 212 5.54 24.02 -20.65
CA PRO A 212 4.19 23.78 -20.15
C PRO A 212 4.13 22.58 -19.20
N LEU A 213 3.12 22.56 -18.30
CA LEU A 213 2.75 21.37 -17.56
C LEU A 213 2.09 20.36 -18.49
N ILE A 214 2.61 19.14 -18.53
CA ILE A 214 2.18 18.11 -19.46
C ILE A 214 1.89 16.82 -18.69
N SER A 215 0.86 16.10 -19.11
CA SER A 215 0.51 14.77 -18.62
C SER A 215 1.23 13.67 -19.39
N LEU A 216 1.27 12.47 -18.79
CA LEU A 216 1.78 11.26 -19.46
C LEU A 216 0.95 10.97 -20.71
N PRO A 217 1.61 10.67 -21.87
CA PRO A 217 0.90 10.27 -23.07
C PRO A 217 0.30 8.87 -22.92
N GLN A 218 -0.88 8.66 -23.51
CA GLN A 218 -1.56 7.35 -23.43
C GLN A 218 -0.84 6.22 -24.17
N ASN A 219 0.02 6.57 -25.14
CA ASN A 219 0.82 5.63 -25.92
C ASN A 219 2.28 6.11 -25.94
N LEU A 220 3.20 5.21 -26.35
CA LEU A 220 4.59 5.58 -26.58
C LEU A 220 4.67 6.76 -27.56
N PRO A 221 5.29 7.91 -27.17
CA PRO A 221 5.34 9.09 -28.01
C PRO A 221 6.28 8.90 -29.21
N HIS A 222 6.20 9.78 -30.21
CA HIS A 222 7.20 9.85 -31.24
C HIS A 222 8.58 10.19 -30.66
N ARG A 223 9.63 9.44 -31.00
CA ARG A 223 10.98 9.67 -30.46
C ARG A 223 11.52 11.06 -30.82
N TRP A 224 11.26 11.53 -32.03
CA TRP A 224 11.67 12.85 -32.52
C TRP A 224 10.44 13.71 -32.76
N ALA A 225 9.98 14.39 -31.69
CA ALA A 225 8.84 15.28 -31.78
C ALA A 225 9.23 16.64 -32.43
N LYS A 226 8.22 17.30 -33.02
CA LYS A 226 8.40 18.61 -33.68
C LYS A 226 7.70 19.75 -32.95
N ASP A 227 7.29 19.49 -31.69
CA ASP A 227 6.67 20.46 -30.79
C ASP A 227 7.19 20.27 -29.37
N THR A 228 7.05 21.30 -28.53
CA THR A 228 7.60 21.28 -27.15
C THR A 228 6.95 20.22 -26.28
N ALA A 229 5.63 20.03 -26.37
CA ALA A 229 4.91 19.06 -25.56
C ALA A 229 5.36 17.63 -25.87
N GLY A 230 5.36 17.29 -27.14
CA GLY A 230 5.86 16.00 -27.62
C GLY A 230 7.33 15.76 -27.30
N ALA A 231 8.17 16.81 -27.38
CA ALA A 231 9.60 16.70 -27.05
C ALA A 231 9.82 16.38 -25.56
N ILE A 232 9.06 17.02 -24.67
CA ILE A 232 9.09 16.73 -23.23
C ILE A 232 8.63 15.29 -22.96
N GLN A 233 7.49 14.88 -23.54
CA GLN A 233 6.99 13.50 -23.39
C GLN A 233 8.00 12.48 -23.92
N SER A 234 8.56 12.73 -25.09
CA SER A 234 9.58 11.86 -25.69
C SER A 234 10.81 11.72 -24.80
N GLY A 235 11.37 12.83 -24.36
CA GLY A 235 12.56 12.84 -23.51
C GLY A 235 12.36 12.05 -22.22
N VAL A 236 11.29 12.36 -21.48
CA VAL A 236 10.99 11.69 -20.19
C VAL A 236 10.70 10.20 -20.40
N VAL A 237 9.81 9.85 -21.33
CA VAL A 237 9.42 8.45 -21.52
C VAL A 237 10.59 7.60 -22.00
N TYR A 238 11.29 8.02 -23.07
CA TYR A 238 12.38 7.21 -23.63
C TYR A 238 13.60 7.12 -22.70
N ALA A 239 13.95 8.19 -21.99
CA ALA A 239 15.03 8.13 -21.01
C ALA A 239 14.67 7.16 -19.86
N THR A 240 13.42 7.22 -19.36
CA THR A 240 12.98 6.33 -18.30
C THR A 240 12.95 4.87 -18.73
N VAL A 241 12.33 4.54 -19.87
CA VAL A 241 12.23 3.13 -20.30
C VAL A 241 13.59 2.55 -20.70
N ALA A 242 14.51 3.37 -21.22
CA ALA A 242 15.89 2.94 -21.51
C ALA A 242 16.64 2.62 -20.20
N GLY A 243 16.53 3.48 -19.18
CA GLY A 243 17.11 3.21 -17.87
C GLY A 243 16.50 1.98 -17.20
N VAL A 244 15.18 1.83 -17.24
CA VAL A 244 14.50 0.63 -16.70
C VAL A 244 14.98 -0.64 -17.40
N ARG A 245 15.12 -0.60 -18.73
CA ARG A 245 15.68 -1.72 -19.50
C ARG A 245 17.08 -2.09 -19.02
N ASP A 246 17.96 -1.12 -18.87
CA ASP A 246 19.34 -1.34 -18.43
C ASP A 246 19.40 -2.04 -17.07
N PHE A 247 18.63 -1.56 -16.07
CA PHE A 247 18.51 -2.23 -14.76
C PHE A 247 17.96 -3.64 -14.85
N ILE A 248 16.97 -3.90 -15.72
CA ILE A 248 16.39 -5.24 -15.91
C ILE A 248 17.42 -6.18 -16.53
N GLU A 249 18.16 -5.73 -17.55
CA GLU A 249 19.15 -6.53 -18.27
C GLU A 249 20.33 -6.88 -17.34
N ASP A 250 20.85 -5.90 -16.58
CA ASP A 250 21.88 -6.14 -15.56
C ASP A 250 21.40 -7.14 -14.48
N TRP A 251 20.19 -6.95 -13.97
CA TRP A 251 19.63 -7.88 -12.99
C TRP A 251 19.50 -9.31 -13.54
N ARG A 252 19.05 -9.48 -14.77
CA ARG A 252 18.97 -10.78 -15.45
C ARG A 252 20.33 -11.44 -15.66
N CYS A 253 21.37 -10.64 -15.89
CA CYS A 253 22.74 -11.15 -15.96
C CYS A 253 23.23 -11.69 -14.62
N LEU A 254 22.91 -11.00 -13.51
CA LEU A 254 23.28 -11.44 -12.16
C LEU A 254 22.43 -12.61 -11.66
N PHE A 255 21.15 -12.60 -12.00
CA PHE A 255 20.15 -13.57 -11.53
C PHE A 255 19.25 -14.06 -12.67
N PRO A 256 19.72 -14.98 -13.54
CA PRO A 256 19.00 -15.40 -14.76
C PRO A 256 17.58 -15.97 -14.50
N ASP A 257 17.39 -16.66 -13.37
CA ASP A 257 16.13 -17.33 -13.00
C ASP A 257 15.22 -16.44 -12.13
N SER A 258 15.60 -15.17 -11.95
CA SER A 258 14.88 -14.25 -11.06
C SER A 258 13.49 -13.87 -11.59
N LYS A 259 12.63 -13.47 -10.66
CA LYS A 259 11.36 -12.83 -10.97
C LYS A 259 11.54 -11.31 -10.99
N ILE A 260 10.87 -10.65 -11.93
CA ILE A 260 10.88 -9.18 -12.01
C ILE A 260 9.43 -8.71 -11.95
N ALA A 261 9.11 -8.02 -10.88
CA ALA A 261 7.77 -7.52 -10.62
C ALA A 261 7.71 -5.99 -10.74
N VAL A 262 6.59 -5.48 -11.24
CA VAL A 262 6.33 -4.04 -11.41
C VAL A 262 5.10 -3.67 -10.59
N THR A 263 5.23 -2.65 -9.75
CA THR A 263 4.18 -2.09 -8.90
C THR A 263 4.10 -0.57 -9.03
N GLY A 264 3.27 0.09 -8.23
CA GLY A 264 3.11 1.54 -8.22
C GLY A 264 2.00 2.06 -9.11
N GLY A 265 1.65 3.33 -8.94
CA GLY A 265 0.51 3.95 -9.64
C GLY A 265 0.71 4.06 -11.16
N ASP A 266 1.94 4.28 -11.61
CA ASP A 266 2.29 4.42 -13.04
C ASP A 266 2.71 3.07 -13.69
N ARG A 267 2.61 1.92 -12.98
CA ARG A 267 3.04 0.60 -13.46
C ARG A 267 2.44 0.20 -14.81
N THR A 268 1.15 0.45 -14.98
CA THR A 268 0.44 0.10 -16.23
C THR A 268 1.00 0.88 -17.41
N MET A 269 1.30 2.17 -17.22
CA MET A 269 1.89 3.01 -18.26
C MET A 269 3.34 2.62 -18.53
N LEU A 270 4.12 2.36 -17.49
CA LEU A 270 5.50 1.88 -17.63
C LEU A 270 5.57 0.56 -18.40
N LEU A 271 4.76 -0.43 -18.02
CA LEU A 271 4.68 -1.71 -18.73
C LEU A 271 4.28 -1.53 -20.19
N LYS A 272 3.30 -0.68 -20.48
CA LYS A 272 2.86 -0.38 -21.85
C LYS A 272 3.98 0.24 -22.68
N TYR A 273 4.72 1.21 -22.13
CA TYR A 273 5.84 1.85 -22.83
C TYR A 273 7.00 0.87 -23.05
N LEU A 274 7.33 0.06 -22.03
CA LEU A 274 8.37 -0.97 -22.15
C LEU A 274 8.02 -2.00 -23.21
N THR A 275 6.78 -2.50 -23.22
CA THR A 275 6.31 -3.46 -24.23
C THR A 275 6.39 -2.89 -25.63
N ALA A 276 6.06 -1.60 -25.81
CA ALA A 276 6.10 -0.96 -27.12
C ALA A 276 7.54 -0.63 -27.59
N ALA A 277 8.45 -0.27 -26.66
CA ALA A 277 9.80 0.12 -27.00
C ALA A 277 10.81 -1.05 -26.99
N PHE A 278 10.62 -2.02 -26.08
CA PHE A 278 11.56 -3.11 -25.79
C PHE A 278 10.79 -4.40 -25.44
N PRO A 279 10.09 -5.03 -26.41
CA PRO A 279 9.22 -6.18 -26.17
C PRO A 279 9.94 -7.36 -25.52
N ASP A 280 11.19 -7.63 -25.89
CA ASP A 280 12.00 -8.72 -25.32
C ASP A 280 12.33 -8.47 -23.84
N THR A 281 12.65 -7.22 -23.48
CA THR A 281 12.88 -6.84 -22.08
C THR A 281 11.60 -6.91 -21.27
N ALA A 282 10.47 -6.50 -21.85
CA ALA A 282 9.16 -6.53 -21.19
C ALA A 282 8.62 -7.95 -21.01
N ALA A 283 9.09 -8.92 -21.79
CA ALA A 283 8.69 -10.30 -21.68
C ALA A 283 9.04 -10.86 -20.29
N GLY A 284 8.04 -11.45 -19.63
CA GLY A 284 8.19 -12.05 -18.29
C GLY A 284 8.16 -11.05 -17.13
N LEU A 285 7.91 -9.76 -17.36
CA LEU A 285 7.60 -8.83 -16.29
C LEU A 285 6.22 -9.14 -15.69
N ILE A 286 6.12 -9.08 -14.37
CA ILE A 286 4.92 -9.45 -13.62
C ILE A 286 4.27 -8.18 -13.06
N ASP A 287 3.01 -7.93 -13.39
CA ASP A 287 2.22 -6.85 -12.77
C ASP A 287 1.85 -7.26 -11.34
N ALA A 288 2.31 -6.48 -10.35
CA ALA A 288 2.21 -6.79 -8.93
C ALA A 288 1.68 -5.58 -8.13
N PRO A 289 0.45 -5.12 -8.38
CA PRO A 289 -0.11 -3.93 -7.73
C PRO A 289 -0.18 -4.04 -6.21
N GLU A 290 -0.28 -5.25 -5.69
CA GLU A 290 -0.51 -5.54 -4.28
C GLU A 290 0.76 -5.96 -3.53
N ALA A 291 1.94 -5.80 -4.13
CA ALA A 291 3.21 -6.30 -3.58
C ALA A 291 3.45 -5.89 -2.13
N ILE A 292 3.15 -4.64 -1.76
CA ILE A 292 3.30 -4.14 -0.38
C ILE A 292 2.35 -4.86 0.59
N PHE A 293 1.12 -5.13 0.18
CA PHE A 293 0.12 -5.82 1.01
C PHE A 293 0.46 -7.30 1.19
N TRP A 294 1.05 -7.94 0.17
CA TRP A 294 1.61 -9.28 0.33
C TRP A 294 2.68 -9.30 1.42
N GLY A 295 3.56 -8.28 1.46
CA GLY A 295 4.56 -8.13 2.51
C GLY A 295 3.95 -7.91 3.90
N ILE A 296 2.96 -7.03 4.00
CA ILE A 296 2.24 -6.76 5.26
C ILE A 296 1.56 -8.03 5.78
N SER A 297 0.97 -8.84 4.89
CA SER A 297 0.27 -10.06 5.28
C SER A 297 1.15 -11.08 5.99
N LEU A 298 2.46 -11.12 5.65
CA LEU A 298 3.42 -12.04 6.26
C LEU A 298 3.72 -11.71 7.74
N LEU A 299 3.61 -10.44 8.11
CA LEU A 299 3.89 -9.95 9.46
C LEU A 299 2.65 -9.98 10.38
N SER A 300 1.47 -10.12 9.80
CA SER A 300 0.20 -10.13 10.52
C SER A 300 -0.07 -11.42 11.31
N VAL A 301 0.80 -12.40 11.24
CA VAL A 301 0.58 -13.79 11.74
C VAL A 301 1.17 -14.02 13.13
N LYS A 302 1.95 -13.09 13.67
CA LYS A 302 2.48 -13.21 15.03
C LYS A 302 1.57 -12.45 16.01
N CYS A 303 0.47 -13.06 16.42
CA CYS A 303 -0.24 -12.79 17.67
C CYS A 303 0.26 -13.75 18.74
#